data_6346057724495d6bbc5496cd31d75d8d
#
_entry.id   6346057724495d6bbc5496cd31d75d8d
#
_cell.length_a   1.000
_cell.length_b   1.000
_cell.length_c   1.000
_cell.angle_alpha   90.00
_cell.angle_beta   90.00
_cell.angle_gamma   90.00
#
_symmetry.space_group_name_H-M   'P 1'
#
loop_
_entity.id
_entity.type
_entity.pdbx_description
1 polymer ?
#
loop_
_entity_poly.entity_id
_entity_poly.type
_entity_poly.pdbx_seq_one_letter_code
_entity_poly.pdbx_strand_id
1 'polypeptide(L)'
;MRGIRICCLVLMIAGWPALPAGAQGYPAGGVPPITGSGGRTQQAPEMPSAPPEVKPDKAAAKAYTAALKSMAKAHELEDTIAKTPDPDKKAKAVSKLDDTYGRALEQFTEVLRNKNDMYDPWNQIGFIHLHFGAYREAIDDYNHALALKPDLPEAIQHRGEAYMGVDHLDDAKAAYMDLFFHARPQADQMMLIMQAWLQSHRASANGMRPADIDAFDKWLQEREGIAKTTAAN
;
A
#
# COMPACT_ATOMS: atom_id res chain seq x y z
N MET A 1 -2.14 -17.18 19.58
CA MET A 1 -3.09 -16.14 19.17
C MET A 1 -2.33 -14.84 19.09
N ARG A 2 -1.85 -14.47 17.89
CA ARG A 2 -1.08 -13.22 17.68
C ARG A 2 -2.08 -12.14 17.31
N GLY A 3 -2.22 -11.12 18.17
CA GLY A 3 -3.13 -9.99 18.00
C GLY A 3 -2.89 -9.27 16.68
N ILE A 4 -3.94 -9.08 15.92
CA ILE A 4 -4.00 -8.30 14.68
C ILE A 4 -3.67 -6.86 15.04
N ARG A 5 -2.56 -6.35 14.52
CA ARG A 5 -2.09 -4.98 14.75
C ARG A 5 -2.86 -4.03 13.84
N ILE A 6 -3.82 -3.30 14.40
CA ILE A 6 -4.49 -2.17 13.75
C ILE A 6 -3.57 -0.96 13.92
N CYS A 7 -2.55 -0.83 13.07
CA CYS A 7 -1.50 0.16 13.34
C CYS A 7 -1.56 1.44 12.47
N CYS A 8 -2.19 1.42 11.31
CA CYS A 8 -2.13 2.60 10.40
C CYS A 8 -3.29 3.59 10.54
N LEU A 9 -4.40 3.23 11.16
CA LEU A 9 -5.62 4.05 11.10
C LEU A 9 -5.70 5.17 12.15
N VAL A 10 -4.99 5.09 13.26
CA VAL A 10 -5.17 6.05 14.39
C VAL A 10 -4.42 7.37 14.18
N LEU A 11 -3.43 7.43 13.29
CA LEU A 11 -2.64 8.65 13.05
C LEU A 11 -3.20 9.57 11.97
N MET A 12 -4.13 9.13 11.14
CA MET A 12 -4.69 9.93 10.03
C MET A 12 -5.78 10.93 10.45
N ILE A 13 -6.24 10.96 11.71
CA ILE A 13 -7.36 11.81 12.16
C ILE A 13 -6.93 13.20 12.65
N ALA A 14 -5.65 13.46 12.81
CA ALA A 14 -5.17 14.77 13.27
C ALA A 14 -4.54 15.57 12.11
N GLY A 15 -5.38 16.36 11.41
CA GLY A 15 -5.02 17.61 10.72
C GLY A 15 -3.71 17.66 9.96
N TRP A 16 -3.69 17.19 8.71
CA TRP A 16 -2.57 17.44 7.79
C TRP A 16 -2.70 18.82 7.17
N PRO A 17 -1.64 19.67 7.21
CA PRO A 17 -1.63 20.88 6.40
C PRO A 17 -1.45 20.49 4.92
N ALA A 18 -2.35 20.98 4.06
CA ALA A 18 -2.26 20.84 2.62
C ALA A 18 -0.95 21.45 2.10
N LEU A 19 -0.11 20.64 1.45
CA LEU A 19 1.02 21.13 0.67
C LEU A 19 0.53 21.67 -0.68
N PRO A 20 1.11 22.78 -1.19
CA PRO A 20 0.66 23.40 -2.44
C PRO A 20 0.94 22.50 -3.66
N ALA A 21 -0.06 22.37 -4.51
CA ALA A 21 0.02 21.68 -5.79
C ALA A 21 1.02 22.36 -6.73
N GLY A 22 2.16 21.73 -6.96
CA GLY A 22 3.10 22.08 -8.03
C GLY A 22 2.87 21.17 -9.21
N ALA A 23 2.15 21.65 -10.23
CA ALA A 23 1.92 20.96 -11.48
C ALA A 23 3.20 20.88 -12.31
N GLN A 24 3.67 19.67 -12.64
CA GLN A 24 4.51 19.46 -13.82
C GLN A 24 3.97 18.26 -14.60
N GLY A 25 3.41 18.55 -15.79
CA GLY A 25 2.82 17.59 -16.70
C GLY A 25 3.86 16.70 -17.37
N TYR A 26 3.56 15.40 -17.45
CA TYR A 26 4.25 14.46 -18.33
C TYR A 26 3.48 14.27 -19.62
N PRO A 27 4.15 14.20 -20.79
CA PRO A 27 3.48 14.05 -22.08
C PRO A 27 2.92 12.63 -22.28
N ALA A 28 1.70 12.57 -22.81
CA ALA A 28 1.04 11.34 -23.20
C ALA A 28 1.78 10.67 -24.36
N GLY A 29 2.38 9.52 -24.11
CA GLY A 29 2.92 8.63 -25.14
C GLY A 29 1.83 7.72 -25.69
N GLY A 30 1.43 7.94 -26.95
CA GLY A 30 0.41 7.15 -27.63
C GLY A 30 0.82 5.71 -27.89
N VAL A 31 -0.11 4.78 -27.69
CA VAL A 31 -0.01 3.36 -28.04
C VAL A 31 -0.30 3.21 -29.54
N PRO A 32 0.57 2.57 -30.35
CA PRO A 32 0.28 2.30 -31.76
C PRO A 32 -0.72 1.14 -31.92
N PRO A 33 -1.56 1.13 -33.00
CA PRO A 33 -2.54 0.09 -33.22
C PRO A 33 -1.91 -1.21 -33.74
N ILE A 34 -2.38 -2.34 -33.21
CA ILE A 34 -1.98 -3.68 -33.67
C ILE A 34 -2.85 -4.06 -34.87
N THR A 35 -2.26 -4.04 -36.07
CA THR A 35 -2.86 -4.68 -37.28
C THR A 35 -2.02 -5.89 -37.67
N GLY A 36 -2.66 -7.01 -37.96
CA GLY A 36 -2.03 -8.04 -38.80
C GLY A 36 -2.32 -9.49 -38.43
N SER A 37 -3.27 -10.03 -39.08
CA SER A 37 -3.60 -11.44 -39.32
C SER A 37 -2.38 -12.29 -39.73
N GLY A 38 -2.31 -13.53 -39.28
CA GLY A 38 -1.38 -14.53 -39.79
C GLY A 38 -1.36 -15.79 -38.93
N GLY A 39 -2.14 -16.79 -39.28
CA GLY A 39 -2.15 -18.09 -38.63
C GLY A 39 -0.81 -18.82 -38.73
N ARG A 40 -0.32 -19.29 -37.58
CA ARG A 40 0.64 -20.37 -37.48
C ARG A 40 0.39 -21.07 -36.15
N THR A 41 0.09 -22.36 -36.21
CA THR A 41 0.08 -23.26 -35.05
C THR A 41 1.41 -23.15 -34.33
N GLN A 42 1.44 -22.42 -33.25
CA GLN A 42 2.59 -22.37 -32.35
C GLN A 42 2.35 -23.31 -31.18
N GLN A 43 3.28 -24.24 -31.05
CA GLN A 43 3.53 -25.04 -29.86
C GLN A 43 3.45 -24.16 -28.61
N ALA A 44 2.73 -24.61 -27.58
CA ALA A 44 2.65 -23.89 -26.33
C ALA A 44 4.05 -23.54 -25.81
N PRO A 45 4.34 -22.28 -25.47
CA PRO A 45 5.63 -21.94 -24.91
C PRO A 45 5.81 -22.72 -23.60
N GLU A 46 6.92 -23.46 -23.51
CA GLU A 46 7.40 -24.01 -22.24
C GLU A 46 7.46 -22.85 -21.25
N MET A 47 6.81 -23.02 -20.11
CA MET A 47 6.93 -22.05 -19.02
C MET A 47 8.40 -21.91 -18.67
N PRO A 48 8.96 -20.70 -18.63
CA PRO A 48 10.34 -20.52 -18.22
C PRO A 48 10.52 -21.14 -16.84
N SER A 49 11.51 -22.04 -16.72
CA SER A 49 11.94 -22.57 -15.43
C SER A 49 12.16 -21.39 -14.47
N ALA A 50 11.71 -21.56 -13.21
CA ALA A 50 11.87 -20.55 -12.17
C ALA A 50 13.27 -19.92 -12.25
N PRO A 51 13.39 -18.57 -12.20
CA PRO A 51 14.67 -17.91 -12.32
C PRO A 51 15.62 -18.48 -11.26
N PRO A 52 16.91 -18.66 -11.59
CA PRO A 52 17.88 -19.23 -10.65
C PRO A 52 17.91 -18.38 -9.38
N GLU A 53 17.90 -19.05 -8.23
CA GLU A 53 18.01 -18.45 -6.91
C GLU A 53 19.36 -17.71 -6.80
N VAL A 54 19.38 -16.43 -7.16
CA VAL A 54 20.60 -15.61 -7.09
C VAL A 54 20.85 -15.33 -5.62
N LYS A 55 21.90 -15.94 -5.05
CA LYS A 55 22.33 -15.67 -3.68
C LYS A 55 22.60 -14.16 -3.54
N PRO A 56 21.98 -13.47 -2.59
CA PRO A 56 22.21 -12.04 -2.42
C PRO A 56 23.68 -11.76 -2.16
N ASP A 57 24.23 -10.73 -2.78
CA ASP A 57 25.54 -10.23 -2.45
C ASP A 57 25.61 -9.97 -0.94
N LYS A 58 26.75 -10.22 -0.30
CA LYS A 58 26.92 -10.03 1.14
C LYS A 58 26.56 -8.61 1.61
N ALA A 59 26.77 -7.61 0.76
CA ALA A 59 26.38 -6.23 1.02
C ALA A 59 24.85 -6.07 1.05
N ALA A 60 24.14 -6.58 0.06
CA ALA A 60 22.67 -6.57 0.01
C ALA A 60 22.06 -7.32 1.20
N ALA A 61 22.60 -8.49 1.55
CA ALA A 61 22.14 -9.26 2.70
C ALA A 61 22.34 -8.51 4.03
N LYS A 62 23.47 -7.80 4.19
CA LYS A 62 23.72 -6.96 5.36
C LYS A 62 22.76 -5.76 5.42
N ALA A 63 22.57 -5.06 4.31
CA ALA A 63 21.64 -3.94 4.21
C ALA A 63 20.20 -4.39 4.50
N TYR A 64 19.77 -5.52 3.95
CA TYR A 64 18.44 -6.09 4.19
C TYR A 64 18.23 -6.44 5.68
N THR A 65 19.20 -7.08 6.31
CA THR A 65 19.13 -7.37 7.74
C THR A 65 19.05 -6.11 8.60
N ALA A 66 19.77 -5.05 8.22
CA ALA A 66 19.72 -3.77 8.91
C ALA A 66 18.35 -3.08 8.71
N ALA A 67 17.80 -3.12 7.49
CA ALA A 67 16.48 -2.60 7.17
C ALA A 67 15.37 -3.28 8.01
N LEU A 68 15.37 -4.61 8.08
CA LEU A 68 14.42 -5.36 8.91
C LEU A 68 14.51 -5.01 10.39
N LYS A 69 15.72 -4.74 10.93
CA LYS A 69 15.89 -4.26 12.31
C LYS A 69 15.30 -2.87 12.50
N SER A 70 15.47 -1.98 11.52
CA SER A 70 14.86 -0.65 11.55
C SER A 70 13.35 -0.74 11.51
N MET A 71 12.76 -1.60 10.66
CA MET A 71 11.31 -1.85 10.64
C MET A 71 10.80 -2.41 11.98
N ALA A 72 11.47 -3.41 12.55
CA ALA A 72 11.09 -3.95 13.86
C ALA A 72 11.09 -2.85 14.93
N LYS A 73 12.08 -1.95 14.90
CA LYS A 73 12.15 -0.81 15.81
C LYS A 73 11.05 0.22 15.57
N ALA A 74 10.67 0.46 14.31
CA ALA A 74 9.54 1.33 13.97
C ALA A 74 8.24 0.77 14.56
N HIS A 75 7.96 -0.52 14.40
CA HIS A 75 6.77 -1.16 14.99
C HIS A 75 6.73 -1.09 16.52
N GLU A 76 7.89 -1.21 17.21
CA GLU A 76 7.95 -0.99 18.67
C GLU A 76 7.59 0.46 19.05
N LEU A 77 8.00 1.43 18.22
CA LEU A 77 7.66 2.84 18.43
C LEU A 77 6.18 3.12 18.17
N GLU A 78 5.57 2.51 17.16
CA GLU A 78 4.12 2.59 16.91
C GLU A 78 3.34 2.05 18.11
N ASP A 79 3.71 0.88 18.64
CA ASP A 79 3.10 0.31 19.85
C ASP A 79 3.26 1.24 21.07
N THR A 80 4.39 1.92 21.17
CA THR A 80 4.66 2.89 22.25
C THR A 80 3.78 4.13 22.10
N ILE A 81 3.68 4.68 20.87
CA ILE A 81 2.86 5.85 20.54
C ILE A 81 1.37 5.57 20.85
N ALA A 82 0.89 4.38 20.48
CA ALA A 82 -0.49 3.96 20.74
C ALA A 82 -0.84 3.90 22.25
N LYS A 83 0.14 3.58 23.10
CA LYS A 83 -0.01 3.44 24.55
C LYS A 83 0.33 4.70 25.33
N THR A 84 0.88 5.73 24.68
CA THR A 84 1.35 6.96 25.35
C THR A 84 0.23 8.01 25.37
N PRO A 85 -0.33 8.36 26.55
CA PRO A 85 -1.36 9.40 26.67
C PRO A 85 -0.79 10.81 26.69
N ASP A 86 0.47 10.99 27.08
CA ASP A 86 1.16 12.28 27.20
C ASP A 86 1.50 12.84 25.81
N PRO A 87 0.97 14.03 25.43
CA PRO A 87 1.13 14.56 24.08
C PRO A 87 2.60 14.89 23.74
N ASP A 88 3.40 15.38 24.71
CA ASP A 88 4.80 15.73 24.46
C ASP A 88 5.68 14.49 24.25
N LYS A 89 5.44 13.45 25.05
CA LYS A 89 6.12 12.16 24.87
C LYS A 89 5.69 11.50 23.56
N LYS A 90 4.41 11.59 23.22
CA LYS A 90 3.87 11.09 21.96
C LYS A 90 4.53 11.79 20.76
N ALA A 91 4.62 13.11 20.77
CA ALA A 91 5.26 13.89 19.69
C ALA A 91 6.75 13.50 19.52
N LYS A 92 7.49 13.33 20.61
CA LYS A 92 8.89 12.86 20.56
C LYS A 92 9.01 11.43 20.01
N ALA A 93 8.07 10.56 20.34
CA ALA A 93 8.05 9.19 19.83
C ALA A 93 7.71 9.15 18.34
N VAL A 94 6.79 10.01 17.86
CA VAL A 94 6.47 10.18 16.43
C VAL A 94 7.71 10.64 15.65
N SER A 95 8.40 11.70 16.11
CA SER A 95 9.63 12.15 15.44
C SER A 95 10.69 11.04 15.35
N LYS A 96 10.85 10.24 16.41
CA LYS A 96 11.78 9.12 16.39
C LYS A 96 11.32 7.99 15.46
N LEU A 97 10.01 7.80 15.31
CA LEU A 97 9.42 6.85 14.35
C LEU A 97 9.76 7.26 12.92
N ASP A 98 9.53 8.54 12.58
CA ASP A 98 9.83 9.09 11.25
C ASP A 98 11.32 8.95 10.90
N ASP A 99 12.23 9.28 11.84
CA ASP A 99 13.69 9.06 11.67
C ASP A 99 14.03 7.57 11.48
N THR A 100 13.27 6.68 12.10
CA THR A 100 13.50 5.23 12.01
C THR A 100 13.02 4.69 10.68
N TYR A 101 11.88 5.16 10.18
CA TYR A 101 11.39 4.84 8.84
C TYR A 101 12.30 5.42 7.75
N GLY A 102 12.78 6.66 7.90
CA GLY A 102 13.75 7.25 6.97
C GLY A 102 15.01 6.39 6.83
N ARG A 103 15.58 5.89 7.93
CA ARG A 103 16.71 4.97 7.90
C ARG A 103 16.37 3.62 7.25
N ALA A 104 15.18 3.07 7.50
CA ALA A 104 14.75 1.83 6.86
C ALA A 104 14.61 2.02 5.34
N LEU A 105 14.06 3.14 4.90
CA LEU A 105 13.95 3.51 3.49
C LEU A 105 15.31 3.54 2.79
N GLU A 106 16.31 4.21 3.38
CA GLU A 106 17.68 4.25 2.83
C GLU A 106 18.28 2.84 2.72
N GLN A 107 18.09 2.01 3.75
CA GLN A 107 18.63 0.66 3.80
C GLN A 107 17.96 -0.27 2.77
N PHE A 108 16.63 -0.22 2.60
CA PHE A 108 15.95 -0.99 1.56
C PHE A 108 16.30 -0.49 0.16
N THR A 109 16.45 0.82 -0.03
CA THR A 109 16.92 1.39 -1.30
C THR A 109 18.31 0.86 -1.66
N GLU A 110 19.21 0.72 -0.68
CA GLU A 110 20.54 0.13 -0.90
C GLU A 110 20.44 -1.36 -1.29
N VAL A 111 19.49 -2.10 -0.71
CA VAL A 111 19.21 -3.49 -1.14
C VAL A 111 18.82 -3.52 -2.62
N LEU A 112 17.88 -2.66 -3.03
CA LEU A 112 17.36 -2.64 -4.41
C LEU A 112 18.40 -2.15 -5.43
N ARG A 113 19.35 -1.31 -5.06
CA ARG A 113 20.49 -0.94 -5.95
C ARG A 113 21.33 -2.15 -6.33
N ASN A 114 21.46 -3.11 -5.42
CA ASN A 114 22.26 -4.31 -5.63
C ASN A 114 21.42 -5.49 -6.15
N LYS A 115 20.12 -5.52 -5.80
CA LYS A 115 19.19 -6.60 -6.14
C LYS A 115 17.75 -6.08 -6.21
N ASN A 116 17.32 -5.73 -7.42
CA ASN A 116 16.00 -5.12 -7.67
C ASN A 116 14.85 -6.13 -7.91
N ASP A 117 15.17 -7.42 -7.94
CA ASP A 117 14.23 -8.53 -8.17
C ASP A 117 13.66 -9.14 -6.88
N MET A 118 13.74 -8.42 -5.76
CA MET A 118 13.16 -8.81 -4.49
C MET A 118 11.85 -8.04 -4.23
N TYR A 119 10.73 -8.75 -4.12
CA TYR A 119 9.42 -8.11 -3.86
C TYR A 119 9.34 -7.47 -2.48
N ASP A 120 9.97 -8.07 -1.46
CA ASP A 120 9.82 -7.60 -0.07
C ASP A 120 10.41 -6.20 0.17
N PRO A 121 11.64 -5.84 -0.27
CA PRO A 121 12.10 -4.47 -0.17
C PRO A 121 11.18 -3.45 -0.85
N TRP A 122 10.63 -3.75 -2.02
CA TRP A 122 9.65 -2.89 -2.68
C TRP A 122 8.39 -2.71 -1.84
N ASN A 123 7.86 -3.80 -1.29
CA ASN A 123 6.69 -3.76 -0.39
C ASN A 123 6.95 -2.92 0.88
N GLN A 124 8.14 -3.05 1.49
CA GLN A 124 8.50 -2.28 2.69
C GLN A 124 8.71 -0.79 2.37
N ILE A 125 9.30 -0.46 1.22
CA ILE A 125 9.44 0.94 0.76
C ILE A 125 8.06 1.55 0.52
N GLY A 126 7.16 0.83 -0.15
CA GLY A 126 5.78 1.26 -0.35
C GLY A 126 5.05 1.53 0.97
N PHE A 127 5.25 0.69 1.98
CA PHE A 127 4.70 0.90 3.32
C PHE A 127 5.24 2.17 3.99
N ILE A 128 6.55 2.44 3.85
CA ILE A 128 7.18 3.64 4.39
C ILE A 128 6.67 4.90 3.65
N HIS A 129 6.56 4.86 2.32
CA HIS A 129 5.99 5.96 1.55
C HIS A 129 4.52 6.20 1.91
N LEU A 130 3.73 5.16 2.11
CA LEU A 130 2.34 5.26 2.59
C LEU A 130 2.28 5.95 3.96
N HIS A 131 3.18 5.58 4.90
CA HIS A 131 3.28 6.21 6.20
C HIS A 131 3.58 7.72 6.10
N PHE A 132 4.44 8.12 5.17
CA PHE A 132 4.77 9.53 4.92
C PHE A 132 3.74 10.28 4.07
N GLY A 133 2.65 9.64 3.64
CA GLY A 133 1.64 10.23 2.76
C GLY A 133 2.12 10.46 1.32
N ALA A 134 3.24 9.88 0.92
CA ALA A 134 3.77 9.85 -0.43
C ALA A 134 3.02 8.77 -1.23
N TYR A 135 1.71 8.98 -1.45
CA TYR A 135 0.80 7.95 -1.94
C TYR A 135 1.13 7.49 -3.37
N ARG A 136 1.60 8.38 -4.25
CA ARG A 136 1.95 8.03 -5.62
C ARG A 136 3.17 7.13 -5.66
N GLU A 137 4.19 7.49 -4.90
CA GLU A 137 5.40 6.70 -4.71
C GLU A 137 5.07 5.34 -4.10
N ALA A 138 4.19 5.30 -3.11
CA ALA A 138 3.71 4.03 -2.51
C ALA A 138 3.01 3.14 -3.54
N ILE A 139 2.15 3.69 -4.41
CA ILE A 139 1.49 2.93 -5.49
C ILE A 139 2.53 2.33 -6.44
N ASP A 140 3.55 3.09 -6.83
CA ASP A 140 4.59 2.62 -7.73
C ASP A 140 5.41 1.49 -7.10
N ASP A 141 5.78 1.61 -5.83
CA ASP A 141 6.52 0.58 -5.11
C ASP A 141 5.72 -0.71 -4.95
N TYR A 142 4.42 -0.60 -4.60
CA TYR A 142 3.55 -1.77 -4.53
C TYR A 142 3.32 -2.40 -5.90
N ASN A 143 3.27 -1.63 -6.98
CA ASN A 143 3.21 -2.17 -8.33
C ASN A 143 4.46 -2.98 -8.66
N HIS A 144 5.66 -2.52 -8.27
CA HIS A 144 6.90 -3.30 -8.39
C HIS A 144 6.86 -4.58 -7.55
N ALA A 145 6.43 -4.49 -6.29
CA ALA A 145 6.29 -5.67 -5.43
C ALA A 145 5.33 -6.71 -6.01
N LEU A 146 4.16 -6.27 -6.49
CA LEU A 146 3.12 -7.13 -7.05
C LEU A 146 3.46 -7.66 -8.44
N ALA A 147 4.29 -6.96 -9.23
CA ALA A 147 4.84 -7.50 -10.47
C ALA A 147 5.77 -8.70 -10.22
N LEU A 148 6.50 -8.69 -9.10
CA LEU A 148 7.39 -9.79 -8.67
C LEU A 148 6.63 -10.89 -7.92
N LYS A 149 5.60 -10.53 -7.15
CA LYS A 149 4.76 -11.45 -6.37
C LYS A 149 3.30 -10.98 -6.39
N PRO A 150 2.49 -11.44 -7.35
CA PRO A 150 1.10 -10.99 -7.53
C PRO A 150 0.17 -11.33 -6.34
N ASP A 151 0.41 -12.43 -5.64
CA ASP A 151 -0.36 -12.96 -4.53
C ASP A 151 0.16 -12.46 -3.16
N LEU A 152 0.29 -11.14 -2.99
CA LEU A 152 0.73 -10.50 -1.75
C LEU A 152 -0.41 -9.63 -1.18
N PRO A 153 -1.30 -10.20 -0.32
CA PRO A 153 -2.49 -9.51 0.15
C PRO A 153 -2.20 -8.19 0.88
N GLU A 154 -1.10 -8.13 1.64
CA GLU A 154 -0.67 -6.92 2.34
C GLU A 154 -0.34 -5.79 1.35
N ALA A 155 0.36 -6.09 0.25
CA ALA A 155 0.67 -5.11 -0.78
C ALA A 155 -0.59 -4.64 -1.52
N ILE A 156 -1.54 -5.54 -1.80
CA ILE A 156 -2.82 -5.20 -2.43
C ILE A 156 -3.62 -4.27 -1.52
N GLN A 157 -3.71 -4.58 -0.22
CA GLN A 157 -4.40 -3.75 0.78
C GLN A 157 -3.79 -2.36 0.86
N HIS A 158 -2.48 -2.26 1.11
CA HIS A 158 -1.82 -0.96 1.29
C HIS A 158 -1.78 -0.13 0.00
N ARG A 159 -1.70 -0.78 -1.19
CA ARG A 159 -1.89 -0.07 -2.46
C ARG A 159 -3.31 0.49 -2.58
N GLY A 160 -4.32 -0.26 -2.14
CA GLY A 160 -5.70 0.21 -2.05
C GLY A 160 -5.84 1.44 -1.13
N GLU A 161 -5.13 1.45 0.00
CA GLU A 161 -5.06 2.62 0.89
C GLU A 161 -4.39 3.82 0.21
N ALA A 162 -3.30 3.58 -0.52
CA ALA A 162 -2.61 4.63 -1.27
C ALA A 162 -3.49 5.21 -2.40
N TYR A 163 -4.28 4.37 -3.08
CA TYR A 163 -5.27 4.84 -4.06
C TYR A 163 -6.32 5.76 -3.44
N MET A 164 -6.79 5.47 -2.24
CA MET A 164 -7.69 6.39 -1.52
C MET A 164 -7.00 7.71 -1.17
N GLY A 165 -5.70 7.68 -0.85
CA GLY A 165 -4.90 8.87 -0.56
C GLY A 165 -4.73 9.82 -1.76
N VAL A 166 -4.97 9.34 -2.99
CA VAL A 166 -4.97 10.14 -4.24
C VAL A 166 -6.36 10.23 -4.89
N ASP A 167 -7.41 9.91 -4.14
CA ASP A 167 -8.83 9.95 -4.56
C ASP A 167 -9.18 9.01 -5.74
N HIS A 168 -8.38 7.97 -5.97
CA HIS A 168 -8.62 6.95 -6.97
C HIS A 168 -9.53 5.83 -6.41
N LEU A 169 -10.79 6.16 -6.14
CA LEU A 169 -11.72 5.27 -5.44
C LEU A 169 -12.05 3.99 -6.22
N ASP A 170 -12.04 4.02 -7.55
CA ASP A 170 -12.33 2.83 -8.35
C ASP A 170 -11.19 1.80 -8.26
N ASP A 171 -9.94 2.25 -8.23
CA ASP A 171 -8.78 1.37 -8.01
C ASP A 171 -8.79 0.80 -6.59
N ALA A 172 -9.18 1.61 -5.59
CA ALA A 172 -9.35 1.14 -4.21
C ALA A 172 -10.47 0.08 -4.10
N LYS A 173 -11.62 0.28 -4.78
CA LYS A 173 -12.69 -0.72 -4.86
C LYS A 173 -12.21 -2.02 -5.52
N ALA A 174 -11.42 -1.92 -6.60
CA ALA A 174 -10.86 -3.09 -7.27
C ALA A 174 -9.92 -3.88 -6.34
N ALA A 175 -9.05 -3.20 -5.59
CA ALA A 175 -8.19 -3.81 -4.59
C ALA A 175 -9.01 -4.52 -3.48
N TYR A 176 -10.08 -3.88 -2.97
CA TYR A 176 -10.98 -4.52 -2.01
C TYR A 176 -11.64 -5.78 -2.59
N MET A 177 -12.12 -5.74 -3.84
CA MET A 177 -12.75 -6.90 -4.46
C MET A 177 -11.79 -8.07 -4.65
N ASP A 178 -10.55 -7.79 -5.03
CA ASP A 178 -9.50 -8.83 -5.11
C ASP A 178 -9.27 -9.48 -3.74
N LEU A 179 -9.08 -8.69 -2.70
CA LEU A 179 -8.93 -9.17 -1.33
C LEU A 179 -10.17 -9.94 -0.83
N PHE A 180 -11.37 -9.48 -1.20
CA PHE A 180 -12.62 -10.14 -0.79
C PHE A 180 -12.70 -11.59 -1.24
N PHE A 181 -12.18 -11.90 -2.43
CA PHE A 181 -12.19 -13.26 -2.98
C PHE A 181 -10.99 -14.11 -2.55
N HIS A 182 -9.83 -13.49 -2.28
CA HIS A 182 -8.58 -14.23 -2.09
C HIS A 182 -7.98 -14.10 -0.68
N ALA A 183 -8.32 -13.04 0.06
CA ALA A 183 -7.70 -12.71 1.35
C ALA A 183 -8.67 -11.98 2.29
N ARG A 184 -9.69 -12.68 2.74
CA ARG A 184 -10.81 -12.11 3.51
C ARG A 184 -10.39 -11.27 4.72
N PRO A 185 -9.41 -11.66 5.56
CA PRO A 185 -8.98 -10.84 6.68
C PRO A 185 -8.48 -9.44 6.27
N GLN A 186 -7.74 -9.35 5.15
CA GLN A 186 -7.26 -8.08 4.60
C GLN A 186 -8.40 -7.26 3.98
N ALA A 187 -9.38 -7.91 3.35
CA ALA A 187 -10.58 -7.24 2.85
C ALA A 187 -11.39 -6.62 4.01
N ASP A 188 -11.55 -7.32 5.12
CA ASP A 188 -12.28 -6.81 6.28
C ASP A 188 -11.55 -5.60 6.90
N GLN A 189 -10.22 -5.62 6.97
CA GLN A 189 -9.42 -4.47 7.39
C GLN A 189 -9.56 -3.30 6.41
N MET A 190 -9.47 -3.55 5.11
CA MET A 190 -9.62 -2.51 4.09
C MET A 190 -11.02 -1.89 4.12
N MET A 191 -12.08 -2.65 4.40
CA MET A 191 -13.42 -2.12 4.60
C MET A 191 -13.47 -1.09 5.73
N LEU A 192 -12.83 -1.37 6.87
CA LEU A 192 -12.77 -0.43 8.00
C LEU A 192 -12.02 0.86 7.62
N ILE A 193 -10.95 0.74 6.86
CA ILE A 193 -10.16 1.88 6.37
C ILE A 193 -11.00 2.74 5.43
N MET A 194 -11.70 2.12 4.47
CA MET A 194 -12.59 2.80 3.53
C MET A 194 -13.74 3.54 4.24
N GLN A 195 -14.32 2.92 5.27
CA GLN A 195 -15.36 3.56 6.08
C GLN A 195 -14.83 4.77 6.85
N ALA A 196 -13.64 4.67 7.45
CA ALA A 196 -13.01 5.79 8.15
C ALA A 196 -12.64 6.93 7.20
N TRP A 197 -12.12 6.60 6.01
CA TRP A 197 -11.85 7.58 4.95
C TRP A 197 -13.14 8.32 4.54
N LEU A 198 -14.24 7.60 4.32
CA LEU A 198 -15.54 8.18 3.98
C LEU A 198 -16.03 9.15 5.07
N GLN A 199 -15.93 8.78 6.34
CA GLN A 199 -16.33 9.65 7.46
C GLN A 199 -15.53 10.95 7.47
N SER A 200 -14.20 10.89 7.25
CA SER A 200 -13.34 12.07 7.22
C SER A 200 -13.67 13.00 6.04
N HIS A 201 -13.98 12.43 4.86
CA HIS A 201 -14.28 13.20 3.66
C HIS A 201 -15.71 13.79 3.64
N ARG A 202 -16.64 13.20 4.37
CA ARG A 202 -17.96 13.82 4.62
C ARG A 202 -17.87 15.03 5.55
N ALA A 203 -16.94 15.00 6.50
CA ALA A 203 -16.75 16.10 7.45
C ALA A 203 -16.00 17.29 6.84
N SER A 204 -15.14 17.05 5.85
CA SER A 204 -14.38 18.08 5.13
C SER A 204 -14.47 17.80 3.63
N ALA A 205 -15.19 18.66 2.89
CA ALA A 205 -15.29 18.53 1.43
C ALA A 205 -13.94 18.87 0.77
N ASN A 206 -12.98 17.95 0.82
CA ASN A 206 -11.59 18.10 0.31
C ASN A 206 -11.53 18.10 -1.24
N GLY A 207 -12.43 18.84 -1.91
CA GLY A 207 -12.40 18.99 -3.37
C GLY A 207 -13.11 17.88 -4.16
N MET A 208 -13.53 16.78 -3.52
CA MET A 208 -14.34 15.77 -4.17
C MET A 208 -15.80 16.23 -4.35
N ARG A 209 -16.43 15.78 -5.44
CA ARG A 209 -17.84 16.04 -5.66
C ARG A 209 -18.69 15.26 -4.65
N PRO A 210 -19.70 15.88 -4.03
CA PRO A 210 -20.58 15.16 -3.09
C PRO A 210 -21.18 13.88 -3.68
N ALA A 211 -21.54 13.90 -4.97
CA ALA A 211 -22.09 12.73 -5.64
C ALA A 211 -21.13 11.53 -5.70
N ASP A 212 -19.82 11.76 -5.79
CA ASP A 212 -18.81 10.68 -5.79
C ASP A 212 -18.69 10.07 -4.39
N ILE A 213 -18.77 10.91 -3.35
CA ILE A 213 -18.78 10.48 -1.94
C ILE A 213 -20.05 9.65 -1.65
N ASP A 214 -21.22 10.09 -2.13
CA ASP A 214 -22.49 9.37 -1.95
C ASP A 214 -22.48 8.03 -2.71
N ALA A 215 -21.93 8.00 -3.92
CA ALA A 215 -21.79 6.78 -4.70
C ALA A 215 -20.85 5.78 -4.02
N PHE A 216 -19.77 6.28 -3.41
CA PHE A 216 -18.84 5.44 -2.67
C PHE A 216 -19.48 4.89 -1.40
N ASP A 217 -20.23 5.69 -0.66
CA ASP A 217 -20.99 5.25 0.53
C ASP A 217 -21.97 4.13 0.19
N LYS A 218 -22.78 4.33 -0.86
CA LYS A 218 -23.74 3.31 -1.32
C LYS A 218 -23.02 2.00 -1.66
N TRP A 219 -21.89 2.07 -2.36
CA TRP A 219 -21.09 0.91 -2.69
C TRP A 219 -20.56 0.19 -1.44
N LEU A 220 -20.09 0.92 -0.42
CA LEU A 220 -19.62 0.34 0.85
C LEU A 220 -20.76 -0.39 1.58
N GLN A 221 -21.95 0.22 1.67
CA GLN A 221 -23.11 -0.39 2.30
C GLN A 221 -23.53 -1.69 1.61
N GLU A 222 -23.52 -1.73 0.28
CA GLU A 222 -23.82 -2.93 -0.51
C GLU A 222 -22.79 -4.03 -0.22
N ARG A 223 -21.49 -3.70 -0.17
CA ARG A 223 -20.43 -4.68 0.10
C ARG A 223 -20.47 -5.20 1.53
N GLU A 224 -20.74 -4.34 2.50
CA GLU A 224 -20.91 -4.75 3.90
C GLU A 224 -22.09 -5.73 4.06
N GLY A 225 -23.20 -5.48 3.37
CA GLY A 225 -24.36 -6.38 3.35
C GLY A 225 -23.99 -7.76 2.80
N ILE A 226 -23.27 -7.82 1.68
CA ILE A 226 -22.80 -9.08 1.10
C ILE A 226 -21.80 -9.78 2.04
N ALA A 227 -20.89 -9.03 2.65
CA ALA A 227 -19.92 -9.57 3.59
C ALA A 227 -20.55 -10.27 4.79
N LYS A 228 -21.61 -9.69 5.35
CA LYS A 228 -22.37 -10.26 6.48
C LYS A 228 -23.11 -11.54 6.08
N THR A 229 -23.71 -11.57 4.88
CA THR A 229 -24.43 -12.77 4.40
C THR A 229 -23.53 -13.93 4.07
N THR A 230 -22.31 -13.66 3.54
CA THR A 230 -21.34 -14.72 3.22
C THR A 230 -20.59 -15.24 4.45
N ALA A 231 -20.53 -14.51 5.55
CA ALA A 231 -19.95 -14.97 6.81
C ALA A 231 -20.91 -15.83 7.64
N ALA A 232 -22.21 -15.80 7.35
CA ALA A 232 -23.25 -16.53 8.07
C ALA A 232 -23.57 -17.93 7.46
N ASN A 233 -22.99 -18.25 6.30
CA ASN A 233 -23.10 -19.53 5.61
C ASN A 233 -21.77 -20.32 5.67
#